data_3365725150c09264b1460059887a2bbc
#
_entry.id   3365725150c09264b1460059887a2bbc
#
_cell.length_a   1.000
_cell.length_b   1.000
_cell.length_c   1.000
_cell.angle_alpha   90.00
_cell.angle_beta   90.00
_cell.angle_gamma   90.00
#
_symmetry.space_group_name_H-M   'P 1'
#
loop_
_entity.id
_entity.type
_entity.pdbx_description
1 polymer ?
#
loop_
_entity_poly.entity_id
_entity_poly.type
_entity_poly.pdbx_seq_one_letter_code
_entity_poly.pdbx_strand_id
1 'polypeptide(L)'
;MKVEATIINPAYKKAVDQLEYDLRHYLYFDPSETRRNRMYEIEREYDKYLTIRGEMMSQDFDKFECVVLAEDGTYHKVSLDKVKVIKEE
;
A
#
# COMPACT_ATOMS: atom_id res chain seq x y z
N MET A 1 9.18 8.84 -18.06
CA MET A 1 7.74 8.54 -18.36
C MET A 1 6.93 8.82 -17.10
N LYS A 2 5.99 9.74 -17.20
CA LYS A 2 5.11 10.02 -16.07
C LYS A 2 4.01 9.00 -15.96
N VAL A 3 3.78 8.53 -14.75
CA VAL A 3 2.80 7.51 -14.46
C VAL A 3 1.98 7.86 -13.20
N GLU A 4 0.83 7.25 -13.14
CA GLU A 4 -0.02 7.21 -11.97
C GLU A 4 -0.07 5.76 -11.49
N ALA A 5 0.17 5.54 -10.21
CA ALA A 5 0.22 4.20 -9.65
C ALA A 5 -0.65 4.08 -8.40
N THR A 6 -1.28 2.92 -8.24
CA THR A 6 -2.04 2.59 -7.05
C THR A 6 -1.16 1.80 -6.10
N ILE A 7 -0.98 2.30 -4.90
CA ILE A 7 -0.18 1.64 -3.86
C ILE A 7 -1.04 1.38 -2.62
N ILE A 8 -0.56 0.46 -1.78
CA ILE A 8 -1.16 0.30 -0.45
C ILE A 8 -0.75 1.51 0.38
N ASN A 9 -1.74 2.14 1.01
CA ASN A 9 -1.51 3.28 1.90
C ASN A 9 -0.56 2.87 3.03
N PRO A 10 0.62 3.50 3.17
CA PRO A 10 1.57 3.14 4.22
C PRO A 10 0.99 3.27 5.63
N ALA A 11 0.11 4.22 5.88
CA ALA A 11 -0.56 4.38 7.17
C ALA A 11 -1.50 3.21 7.46
N TYR A 12 -2.25 2.76 6.45
CA TYR A 12 -3.10 1.57 6.56
C TYR A 12 -2.24 0.33 6.85
N LYS A 13 -1.18 0.13 6.09
CA LYS A 13 -0.28 -1.01 6.28
C LYS A 13 0.33 -1.02 7.68
N LYS A 14 0.78 0.14 8.16
CA LYS A 14 1.35 0.27 9.51
C LYS A 14 0.33 -0.11 10.58
N ALA A 15 -0.91 0.32 10.43
CA ALA A 15 -1.98 -0.01 11.37
C ALA A 15 -2.28 -1.51 11.39
N VAL A 16 -2.31 -2.15 10.22
CA VAL A 16 -2.51 -3.60 10.10
C VAL A 16 -1.34 -4.36 10.71
N ASP A 17 -0.11 -3.96 10.43
CA ASP A 17 1.10 -4.59 10.99
C ASP A 17 1.12 -4.47 12.51
N GLN A 18 0.71 -3.33 13.06
CA GLN A 18 0.62 -3.14 14.51
C GLN A 18 -0.44 -4.06 15.12
N LEU A 19 -1.58 -4.22 14.47
CA LEU A 19 -2.62 -5.16 14.91
C LEU A 19 -2.10 -6.59 14.94
N GLU A 20 -1.41 -7.03 13.87
CA GLU A 20 -0.83 -8.37 13.80
C GLU A 20 0.23 -8.59 14.88
N TYR A 21 1.05 -7.57 15.14
CA TYR A 21 2.01 -7.61 16.24
C TYR A 21 1.32 -7.81 17.59
N ASP A 22 0.28 -7.00 17.85
CA ASP A 22 -0.47 -7.07 19.11
C ASP A 22 -1.12 -8.45 19.31
N LEU A 23 -1.70 -9.02 18.25
CA LEU A 23 -2.33 -10.34 18.31
C LEU A 23 -1.34 -11.47 18.59
N ARG A 24 -0.05 -11.30 18.23
CA ARG A 24 0.99 -12.30 18.51
C ARG A 24 1.58 -12.16 19.90
N HIS A 25 1.64 -10.94 20.45
CA HIS A 25 2.40 -10.66 21.66
C HIS A 25 1.54 -10.44 22.90
N TYR A 26 0.24 -10.23 22.73
CA TYR A 26 -0.68 -10.03 23.84
C TYR A 26 -1.74 -11.12 23.88
N LEU A 27 -2.19 -11.46 25.09
CA LEU A 27 -3.29 -12.40 25.26
C LEU A 27 -4.62 -11.66 25.10
N TYR A 28 -5.43 -12.16 24.19
CA TYR A 28 -6.80 -11.70 23.99
C TYR A 28 -7.77 -12.83 24.30
N PHE A 29 -8.93 -12.47 24.85
CA PHE A 29 -9.98 -13.44 25.15
C PHE A 29 -10.49 -14.12 23.88
N ASP A 30 -10.72 -13.34 22.83
CA ASP A 30 -11.11 -13.85 21.51
C ASP A 30 -10.30 -13.12 20.43
N PRO A 31 -9.17 -13.70 20.00
CA PRO A 31 -8.32 -13.07 18.99
C PRO A 31 -9.02 -12.84 17.66
N SER A 32 -9.90 -13.74 17.24
CA SER A 32 -10.63 -13.60 15.96
C SER A 32 -11.60 -12.44 15.98
N GLU A 33 -12.33 -12.28 17.08
CA GLU A 33 -13.25 -11.15 17.24
C GLU A 33 -12.48 -9.83 17.36
N THR A 34 -11.39 -9.83 18.13
CA THR A 34 -10.52 -8.66 18.26
C THR A 34 -9.97 -8.24 16.92
N ARG A 35 -9.48 -9.17 16.11
CA ARG A 35 -8.98 -8.90 14.75
C ARG A 35 -10.06 -8.25 13.90
N ARG A 36 -11.24 -8.82 13.86
CA ARG A 36 -12.35 -8.32 13.05
C ARG A 36 -12.75 -6.90 13.44
N ASN A 37 -12.90 -6.65 14.75
CA ASN A 37 -13.31 -5.34 15.26
C ASN A 37 -12.23 -4.28 14.99
N ARG A 38 -10.96 -4.61 15.19
CA ARG A 38 -9.84 -3.70 14.95
C ARG A 38 -9.63 -3.44 13.46
N MET A 39 -9.79 -4.45 12.61
CA MET A 39 -9.74 -4.27 11.16
C MET A 39 -10.85 -3.34 10.68
N TYR A 40 -12.05 -3.48 11.23
CA TYR A 40 -13.15 -2.59 10.90
C TYR A 40 -12.83 -1.13 11.23
N GLU A 41 -12.24 -0.88 12.39
CA GLU A 41 -11.81 0.46 12.80
C GLU A 41 -10.73 1.02 11.87
N ILE A 42 -9.75 0.20 11.49
CA ILE A 42 -8.68 0.58 10.57
C ILE A 42 -9.25 0.95 9.20
N GLU A 43 -10.17 0.15 8.67
CA GLU A 43 -10.81 0.40 7.38
C GLU A 43 -11.69 1.65 7.38
N ARG A 44 -12.21 2.04 8.53
CA ARG A 44 -12.95 3.30 8.68
C ARG A 44 -12.04 4.52 8.76
N GLU A 45 -10.85 4.38 9.34
CA GLU A 45 -9.93 5.48 9.59
C GLU A 45 -9.01 5.77 8.40
N TYR A 46 -8.62 4.73 7.66
CA TYR A 46 -7.64 4.84 6.59
C TYR A 46 -8.18 4.30 5.27
N ASP A 47 -7.85 4.97 4.18
CA ASP A 47 -8.01 4.40 2.85
C ASP A 47 -6.95 3.30 2.65
N LYS A 48 -7.36 2.14 2.17
CA LYS A 48 -6.45 1.02 1.92
C LYS A 48 -5.46 1.32 0.80
N TYR A 49 -5.91 2.01 -0.22
CA TYR A 49 -5.11 2.34 -1.41
C TYR A 49 -4.96 3.84 -1.56
N LEU A 50 -3.81 4.24 -2.08
CA LEU A 50 -3.54 5.61 -2.50
C LEU A 50 -3.13 5.61 -3.97
N THR A 51 -3.44 6.69 -4.65
CA THR A 51 -2.93 6.96 -5.99
C THR A 51 -1.75 7.93 -5.86
N ILE A 52 -0.61 7.53 -6.42
CA ILE A 52 0.58 8.38 -6.49
C ILE A 52 0.90 8.72 -7.93
N ARG A 53 1.57 9.84 -8.14
CA ARG A 53 2.10 10.26 -9.45
C ARG A 53 3.60 10.41 -9.36
N GLY A 54 4.28 10.07 -10.43
CA GLY A 54 5.73 10.17 -10.48
C GLY A 54 6.31 9.67 -11.79
N GLU A 55 7.62 9.38 -11.74
CA GLU A 55 8.37 8.88 -12.88
C GLU A 55 8.59 7.38 -12.76
N MET A 56 8.36 6.65 -13.84
CA MET A 56 8.74 5.25 -13.91
C MET A 56 10.26 5.19 -14.14
N MET A 57 10.98 4.63 -13.18
CA MET A 57 12.44 4.58 -13.18
C MET A 57 12.98 3.29 -13.78
N SER A 58 12.31 2.16 -13.55
CA SER A 58 12.72 0.86 -14.08
C SER A 58 11.52 -0.07 -14.20
N GLN A 59 11.64 -1.06 -15.08
CA GLN A 59 10.64 -2.09 -15.30
C GLN A 59 11.30 -3.45 -15.23
N ASP A 60 10.62 -4.41 -14.62
CA ASP A 60 11.02 -5.82 -14.58
C ASP A 60 9.83 -6.64 -15.09
N PHE A 61 9.88 -7.01 -16.37
CA PHE A 61 8.80 -7.77 -17.00
C PHE A 61 8.71 -9.21 -16.51
N ASP A 62 9.82 -9.80 -16.04
CA ASP A 62 9.80 -11.14 -15.49
C ASP A 62 9.00 -11.22 -14.19
N LYS A 63 9.12 -10.21 -13.36
CA LYS A 63 8.38 -10.08 -12.10
C LYS A 63 7.07 -9.31 -12.24
N PHE A 64 6.82 -8.73 -13.41
CA PHE A 64 5.67 -7.89 -13.68
C PHE A 64 5.57 -6.71 -12.71
N GLU A 65 6.71 -6.05 -12.47
CA GLU A 65 6.86 -4.95 -11.53
C GLU A 65 7.58 -3.77 -12.16
N CYS A 66 7.41 -2.60 -11.56
CA CYS A 66 8.21 -1.42 -11.87
C CYS A 66 8.51 -0.64 -10.60
N VAL A 67 9.48 0.26 -10.71
CA VAL A 67 9.80 1.21 -9.64
C VAL A 67 9.34 2.59 -10.07
N VAL A 68 8.56 3.25 -9.23
CA VAL A 68 8.06 4.60 -9.46
C VAL A 68 8.67 5.52 -8.42
N LEU A 69 9.29 6.62 -8.89
CA LEU A 69 9.73 7.71 -8.03
C LEU A 69 8.58 8.71 -7.90
N ALA A 70 7.96 8.76 -6.73
CA ALA A 70 6.85 9.66 -6.46
C ALA A 70 7.30 11.12 -6.33
N GLU A 71 6.36 12.04 -6.44
CA GLU A 71 6.65 13.48 -6.36
C GLU A 71 7.25 13.90 -5.01
N ASP A 72 6.98 13.14 -3.94
CA ASP A 72 7.55 13.38 -2.61
C ASP A 72 8.98 12.85 -2.44
N GLY A 73 9.57 12.26 -3.48
CA GLY A 73 10.91 11.71 -3.48
C GLY A 73 11.01 10.26 -3.00
N THR A 74 9.92 9.60 -2.69
CA THR A 74 9.92 8.19 -2.28
C THR A 74 9.86 7.25 -3.48
N TYR A 75 10.53 6.09 -3.37
CA TYR A 75 10.48 5.04 -4.39
C TYR A 75 9.46 3.99 -3.98
N HIS A 76 8.66 3.56 -4.95
CA HIS A 76 7.66 2.51 -4.73
C HIS A 76 7.81 1.41 -5.77
N LYS A 77 7.86 0.17 -5.29
CA LYS A 77 7.78 -1.00 -6.16
C LYS A 77 6.31 -1.34 -6.37
N VAL A 78 5.87 -1.33 -7.62
CA VAL A 78 4.46 -1.45 -7.97
C VAL A 78 4.30 -2.50 -9.05
N SER A 79 3.23 -3.29 -8.98
CA SER A 79 2.86 -4.20 -10.05
C SER A 79 2.49 -3.42 -11.30
N LEU A 80 2.90 -3.91 -12.49
CA LEU A 80 2.66 -3.22 -13.76
C LEU A 80 1.18 -3.02 -14.06
N ASP A 81 0.31 -3.89 -13.56
CA ASP A 81 -1.14 -3.75 -13.73
C ASP A 81 -1.77 -2.65 -12.87
N LYS A 82 -1.00 -2.11 -11.92
CA LYS A 82 -1.42 -1.01 -11.05
C LYS A 82 -0.89 0.36 -11.50
N VAL A 83 -0.21 0.40 -12.64
CA VAL A 83 0.42 1.60 -13.18
C VAL A 83 -0.28 2.02 -14.45
N LYS A 84 -0.55 3.31 -14.56
CA LYS A 84 -1.16 3.91 -15.74
C LYS A 84 -0.27 5.04 -16.25
N VAL A 85 0.08 5.00 -17.53
CA VAL A 85 0.86 6.07 -18.16
C VAL A 85 0.00 7.33 -18.29
N ILE A 86 0.54 8.45 -17.83
CA ILE A 86 -0.10 9.75 -17.99
C ILE A 86 0.37 10.34 -19.33
N LYS A 87 -0.57 10.62 -20.20
CA LYS A 87 -0.27 11.34 -21.44
C LYS A 87 -0.18 12.83 -21.13
N GLU A 88 0.99 13.39 -21.40
CA GLU A 88 1.17 14.84 -21.38
C GLU A 88 0.82 15.41 -22.75
N GLU A 89 -0.01 16.42 -22.74
CA GLU A 89 -0.27 17.22 -23.94
C GLU A 89 0.80 18.31 -24.07
#